data_ff9435b1ee155149d17849021f403e5e
#
_entry.id   ff9435b1ee155149d17849021f403e5e
#
_cell.length_a   1.000
_cell.length_b   1.000
_cell.length_c   1.000
_cell.angle_alpha   90.00
_cell.angle_beta   90.00
_cell.angle_gamma   90.00
#
_symmetry.space_group_name_H-M   'P 1'
#
loop_
_entity.id
_entity.type
_entity.pdbx_description
1 polymer ?
#
loop_
_entity_poly.entity_id
_entity_poly.type
_entity_poly.pdbx_seq_one_letter_code
_entity_poly.pdbx_strand_id
1 'polypeptide(L)'
;MKKSSKLQLVGVILGVILLILLVGPFLVPVPPLAGLQPAMELADPDSRFLEVNNLAVHYKIMGEGKPVFILLHGFGASVYSWQAIMEPLSQMGTIIAYDRPAFGLTERPLEWEGESPYSSQAQVDLLNELMNQIGIQTAILVGNSAGGSVAMQFYLQYPEKVTALILVDPAVYTEHWSGGSVKWMLRTPQMRHLGPLL
;
A
#
# COMPACT_ATOMS: atom_id res chain seq x y z
N MET A 1 28.41 -42.97 -31.56
CA MET A 1 26.95 -42.99 -31.47
C MET A 1 26.35 -42.79 -30.04
N LYS A 2 27.12 -42.77 -28.95
CA LYS A 2 26.61 -42.58 -27.58
C LYS A 2 26.32 -41.10 -27.15
N LYS A 3 26.75 -40.11 -27.93
CA LYS A 3 26.60 -38.67 -27.56
C LYS A 3 25.17 -38.13 -27.78
N SER A 4 24.46 -38.69 -28.77
CA SER A 4 23.09 -38.30 -29.10
C SER A 4 22.06 -38.67 -28.03
N SER A 5 22.19 -39.85 -27.42
CA SER A 5 21.22 -40.29 -26.36
C SER A 5 21.33 -39.50 -25.06
N LYS A 6 22.54 -39.04 -24.71
CA LYS A 6 22.69 -38.19 -23.50
C LYS A 6 22.10 -36.79 -23.72
N LEU A 7 22.21 -36.23 -24.92
CA LEU A 7 21.63 -34.93 -25.25
C LEU A 7 20.10 -34.99 -25.26
N GLN A 8 19.55 -36.09 -25.79
CA GLN A 8 18.09 -36.33 -25.74
C GLN A 8 17.59 -36.48 -24.32
N LEU A 9 18.30 -37.23 -23.44
CA LEU A 9 17.93 -37.38 -22.05
C LEU A 9 17.96 -36.03 -21.31
N VAL A 10 18.99 -35.21 -21.52
CA VAL A 10 19.07 -33.85 -20.94
C VAL A 10 17.90 -33.00 -21.41
N GLY A 11 17.56 -33.05 -22.72
CA GLY A 11 16.41 -32.33 -23.26
C GLY A 11 15.07 -32.73 -22.61
N VAL A 12 14.88 -34.04 -22.39
CA VAL A 12 13.67 -34.54 -21.69
C VAL A 12 13.63 -34.07 -20.26
N ILE A 13 14.74 -34.14 -19.53
CA ILE A 13 14.80 -33.67 -18.13
C ILE A 13 14.47 -32.19 -18.05
N LEU A 14 15.08 -31.37 -18.91
CA LEU A 14 14.79 -29.93 -18.96
C LEU A 14 13.31 -29.64 -19.31
N GLY A 15 12.75 -30.40 -20.24
CA GLY A 15 11.33 -30.30 -20.60
C GLY A 15 10.40 -30.63 -19.43
N VAL A 16 10.71 -31.69 -18.68
CA VAL A 16 9.95 -32.08 -17.49
C VAL A 16 10.06 -31.01 -16.38
N ILE A 17 11.28 -30.49 -16.12
CA ILE A 17 11.47 -29.41 -15.15
C ILE A 17 10.67 -28.18 -15.57
N LEU A 18 10.73 -27.79 -16.82
CA LEU A 18 9.98 -26.65 -17.34
C LEU A 18 8.47 -26.88 -17.17
N LEU A 19 7.97 -28.07 -17.49
CA LEU A 19 6.56 -28.41 -17.29
C LEU A 19 6.15 -28.30 -15.82
N ILE A 20 6.97 -28.82 -14.90
CA ILE A 20 6.71 -28.73 -13.46
C ILE A 20 6.68 -27.25 -13.02
N LEU A 21 7.58 -26.42 -13.51
CA LEU A 21 7.61 -24.98 -13.17
C LEU A 21 6.42 -24.21 -13.74
N LEU A 22 5.93 -24.60 -14.92
CA LEU A 22 4.80 -23.92 -15.57
C LEU A 22 3.43 -24.38 -15.03
N VAL A 23 3.28 -25.66 -14.76
CA VAL A 23 1.98 -26.27 -14.43
C VAL A 23 1.86 -26.59 -12.94
N GLY A 24 2.97 -26.99 -12.30
CA GLY A 24 2.99 -27.39 -10.89
C GLY A 24 2.37 -26.38 -9.94
N PRO A 25 2.65 -25.07 -10.06
CA PRO A 25 2.02 -24.05 -9.21
C PRO A 25 0.47 -24.10 -9.22
N PHE A 26 -0.14 -24.40 -10.35
CA PHE A 26 -1.61 -24.49 -10.46
C PHE A 26 -2.21 -25.78 -9.88
N LEU A 27 -1.36 -26.76 -9.57
CA LEU A 27 -1.78 -27.99 -8.89
C LEU A 27 -1.78 -27.84 -7.36
N VAL A 28 -1.20 -26.76 -6.85
CA VAL A 28 -1.25 -26.44 -5.42
C VAL A 28 -2.64 -25.90 -5.10
N PRO A 29 -3.41 -26.59 -4.22
CA PRO A 29 -4.71 -26.10 -3.83
C PRO A 29 -4.55 -24.82 -3.00
N VAL A 30 -5.18 -23.72 -3.46
CA VAL A 30 -5.30 -22.49 -2.68
C VAL A 30 -6.66 -22.51 -1.99
N PRO A 31 -6.71 -22.73 -0.67
CA PRO A 31 -7.99 -22.70 0.03
C PRO A 31 -8.61 -21.31 -0.07
N PRO A 32 -9.94 -21.20 -0.13
CA PRO A 32 -10.59 -19.91 -0.01
C PRO A 32 -10.18 -19.26 1.32
N LEU A 33 -10.00 -17.94 1.30
CA LEU A 33 -9.71 -17.18 2.51
C LEU A 33 -10.89 -17.39 3.49
N ALA A 34 -10.61 -18.09 4.59
CA ALA A 34 -11.59 -18.32 5.65
C ALA A 34 -11.50 -17.20 6.69
N GLY A 35 -12.64 -16.86 7.30
CA GLY A 35 -12.67 -15.87 8.38
C GLY A 35 -12.49 -14.42 7.92
N LEU A 36 -12.76 -14.13 6.64
CA LEU A 36 -12.83 -12.76 6.16
C LEU A 36 -13.95 -12.04 6.90
N GLN A 37 -13.62 -10.91 7.49
CA GLN A 37 -14.58 -10.01 8.11
C GLN A 37 -14.58 -8.67 7.37
N PRO A 38 -15.73 -7.98 7.28
CA PRO A 38 -15.79 -6.61 6.79
C PRO A 38 -14.85 -5.70 7.58
N ALA A 39 -14.20 -4.74 6.90
CA ALA A 39 -13.26 -3.82 7.56
C ALA A 39 -13.88 -3.10 8.76
N MET A 40 -15.17 -2.78 8.67
CA MET A 40 -15.91 -2.12 9.77
C MET A 40 -16.06 -2.99 11.02
N GLU A 41 -16.07 -4.32 10.89
CA GLU A 41 -16.13 -5.24 12.03
C GLU A 41 -14.79 -5.38 12.74
N LEU A 42 -13.69 -5.04 12.04
CA LEU A 42 -12.33 -5.05 12.55
C LEU A 42 -11.91 -3.67 13.10
N ALA A 43 -12.77 -2.67 12.96
CA ALA A 43 -12.47 -1.31 13.35
C ALA A 43 -12.52 -1.12 14.88
N ASP A 44 -11.61 -0.30 15.39
CA ASP A 44 -11.65 0.13 16.79
C ASP A 44 -12.78 1.14 17.02
N PRO A 45 -13.19 1.36 18.27
CA PRO A 45 -14.23 2.36 18.59
C PRO A 45 -13.91 3.80 18.15
N ASP A 46 -12.64 4.14 18.00
CA ASP A 46 -12.14 5.45 17.53
C ASP A 46 -11.87 5.50 16.04
N SER A 47 -12.06 4.39 15.33
CA SER A 47 -11.94 4.31 13.87
C SER A 47 -13.04 5.10 13.18
N ARG A 48 -12.68 5.80 12.12
CA ARG A 48 -13.59 6.56 11.27
C ARG A 48 -13.40 6.14 9.81
N PHE A 49 -14.47 6.23 9.05
CA PHE A 49 -14.46 5.97 7.61
C PHE A 49 -15.06 7.18 6.88
N LEU A 50 -14.45 7.53 5.77
CA LEU A 50 -14.89 8.60 4.89
C LEU A 50 -14.77 8.14 3.44
N GLU A 51 -15.78 8.40 2.63
CA GLU A 51 -15.70 8.13 1.20
C GLU A 51 -14.89 9.22 0.50
N VAL A 52 -13.72 8.85 0.00
CA VAL A 52 -12.79 9.74 -0.68
C VAL A 52 -12.46 9.13 -2.05
N ASN A 53 -12.79 9.83 -3.13
CA ASN A 53 -12.57 9.36 -4.51
C ASN A 53 -13.13 7.95 -4.75
N ASN A 54 -14.35 7.68 -4.29
CA ASN A 54 -15.05 6.39 -4.35
C ASN A 54 -14.34 5.25 -3.60
N LEU A 55 -13.55 5.56 -2.59
CA LEU A 55 -12.94 4.59 -1.68
C LEU A 55 -13.39 4.88 -0.24
N ALA A 56 -13.80 3.84 0.48
CA ALA A 56 -13.99 3.93 1.92
C ALA A 56 -12.61 3.99 2.61
N VAL A 57 -12.18 5.19 2.98
CA VAL A 57 -10.88 5.46 3.61
C VAL A 57 -11.01 5.41 5.11
N HIS A 58 -10.25 4.53 5.74
CA HIS A 58 -10.14 4.45 7.19
C HIS A 58 -9.14 5.47 7.71
N TYR A 59 -9.52 6.16 8.80
CA TYR A 59 -8.64 7.11 9.48
C TYR A 59 -8.97 7.21 10.97
N LYS A 60 -8.04 7.76 11.74
CA LYS A 60 -8.20 8.11 13.15
C LYS A 60 -7.85 9.57 13.37
N ILE A 61 -8.57 10.22 14.30
CA ILE A 61 -8.26 11.59 14.75
C ILE A 61 -8.08 11.57 16.25
N MET A 62 -7.05 12.28 16.74
CA MET A 62 -6.77 12.46 18.16
C MET A 62 -6.31 13.90 18.43
N GLY A 63 -6.66 14.46 19.57
CA GLY A 63 -6.35 15.84 19.92
C GLY A 63 -7.24 16.85 19.21
N GLU A 64 -6.99 18.14 19.45
CA GLU A 64 -7.74 19.25 18.88
C GLU A 64 -6.86 20.48 18.67
N GLY A 65 -7.34 21.42 17.85
CA GLY A 65 -6.63 22.68 17.60
C GLY A 65 -5.48 22.56 16.58
N LYS A 66 -4.59 23.54 16.61
CA LYS A 66 -3.43 23.62 15.73
C LYS A 66 -2.12 23.47 16.53
N PRO A 67 -1.07 22.96 15.90
CA PRO A 67 -0.96 22.52 14.52
C PRO A 67 -1.73 21.22 14.22
N VAL A 68 -2.01 20.97 12.93
CA VAL A 68 -2.56 19.69 12.45
C VAL A 68 -1.42 18.85 11.91
N PHE A 69 -1.33 17.61 12.35
CA PHE A 69 -0.38 16.62 11.82
C PHE A 69 -1.15 15.56 11.03
N ILE A 70 -0.66 15.23 9.83
CA ILE A 70 -1.18 14.10 9.06
C ILE A 70 -0.08 13.06 8.92
N LEU A 71 -0.36 11.83 9.36
CA LEU A 71 0.60 10.75 9.45
C LEU A 71 0.37 9.75 8.30
N LEU A 72 1.40 9.59 7.46
CA LEU A 72 1.39 8.73 6.28
C LEU A 72 2.32 7.53 6.51
N HIS A 73 1.73 6.35 6.66
CA HIS A 73 2.47 5.10 6.94
C HIS A 73 3.23 4.57 5.73
N GLY A 74 4.20 3.67 5.97
CA GLY A 74 4.99 2.99 4.96
C GLY A 74 4.26 1.89 4.19
N PHE A 75 4.97 1.19 3.31
CA PHE A 75 4.45 0.01 2.61
C PHE A 75 4.22 -1.13 3.61
N GLY A 76 3.11 -1.85 3.46
CA GLY A 76 2.75 -2.97 4.33
C GLY A 76 2.36 -2.58 5.77
N ALA A 77 2.23 -1.28 6.05
CA ALA A 77 1.86 -0.74 7.35
C ALA A 77 0.42 -0.21 7.35
N SER A 78 -0.01 0.41 8.46
CA SER A 78 -1.32 1.01 8.63
C SER A 78 -1.27 2.12 9.69
N VAL A 79 -2.42 2.70 10.04
CA VAL A 79 -2.56 3.68 11.14
C VAL A 79 -1.96 3.17 12.46
N TYR A 80 -1.96 1.87 12.68
CA TYR A 80 -1.36 1.25 13.87
C TYR A 80 0.14 1.50 14.01
N SER A 81 0.86 1.78 12.93
CA SER A 81 2.28 2.14 13.00
C SER A 81 2.53 3.41 13.79
N TRP A 82 1.51 4.24 13.95
CA TRP A 82 1.56 5.52 14.62
C TRP A 82 1.01 5.48 16.05
N GLN A 83 0.46 4.35 16.49
CA GLN A 83 -0.24 4.21 17.77
C GLN A 83 0.57 4.74 18.96
N ALA A 84 1.88 4.45 19.01
CA ALA A 84 2.73 4.85 20.14
C ALA A 84 2.96 6.38 20.23
N ILE A 85 2.81 7.10 19.11
CA ILE A 85 3.10 8.54 19.07
C ILE A 85 1.85 9.42 18.94
N MET A 86 0.70 8.86 18.56
CA MET A 86 -0.53 9.65 18.39
C MET A 86 -0.96 10.35 19.68
N GLU A 87 -0.97 9.62 20.81
CA GLU A 87 -1.38 10.19 22.09
C GLU A 87 -0.41 11.29 22.58
N PRO A 88 0.93 11.10 22.64
CA PRO A 88 1.85 12.18 22.97
C PRO A 88 1.74 13.39 22.05
N LEU A 89 1.61 13.19 20.74
CA LEU A 89 1.48 14.28 19.78
C LEU A 89 0.15 15.02 19.91
N SER A 90 -0.92 14.34 20.33
CA SER A 90 -2.25 14.95 20.50
C SER A 90 -2.29 16.04 21.57
N GLN A 91 -1.31 16.07 22.47
CA GLN A 91 -1.13 17.17 23.43
C GLN A 91 -0.62 18.45 22.75
N MET A 92 -0.13 18.36 21.51
CA MET A 92 0.41 19.49 20.75
C MET A 92 -0.57 20.04 19.71
N GLY A 93 -1.62 19.30 19.35
CA GLY A 93 -2.57 19.69 18.33
C GLY A 93 -3.42 18.52 17.82
N THR A 94 -3.99 18.67 16.64
CA THR A 94 -4.80 17.62 16.00
C THR A 94 -3.90 16.64 15.23
N ILE A 95 -4.06 15.36 15.50
CA ILE A 95 -3.34 14.28 14.83
C ILE A 95 -4.31 13.48 13.98
N ILE A 96 -4.01 13.30 12.72
CA ILE A 96 -4.79 12.50 11.77
C ILE A 96 -3.88 11.44 11.19
N ALA A 97 -4.22 10.17 11.37
CA ALA A 97 -3.57 9.06 10.70
C ALA A 97 -4.59 8.37 9.80
N TYR A 98 -4.24 8.03 8.57
CA TYR A 98 -5.14 7.32 7.67
C TYR A 98 -4.45 6.14 7.00
N ASP A 99 -5.24 5.13 6.68
CA ASP A 99 -4.77 3.98 5.91
C ASP A 99 -4.78 4.33 4.42
N ARG A 100 -3.62 4.24 3.79
CA ARG A 100 -3.50 4.47 2.35
C ARG A 100 -4.17 3.32 1.57
N PRO A 101 -4.66 3.54 0.34
CA PRO A 101 -5.26 2.49 -0.48
C PRO A 101 -4.44 1.20 -0.51
N ALA A 102 -5.09 0.05 -0.42
CA ALA A 102 -4.56 -1.30 -0.27
C ALA A 102 -4.02 -1.67 1.12
N PHE A 103 -4.06 -0.79 2.11
CA PHE A 103 -3.52 -1.05 3.45
C PHE A 103 -4.58 -0.86 4.55
N GLY A 104 -4.30 -1.42 5.72
CA GLY A 104 -5.15 -1.31 6.89
C GLY A 104 -6.61 -1.69 6.61
N LEU A 105 -7.53 -0.82 7.02
CA LEU A 105 -8.97 -0.99 6.83
C LEU A 105 -9.54 -0.18 5.65
N THR A 106 -8.69 0.58 4.93
CA THR A 106 -9.11 1.26 3.70
C THR A 106 -9.43 0.25 2.60
N GLU A 107 -10.46 0.56 1.84
CA GLU A 107 -10.95 -0.28 0.75
C GLU A 107 -9.86 -0.65 -0.27
N ARG A 108 -10.01 -1.85 -0.85
CA ARG A 108 -9.05 -2.46 -1.79
C ARG A 108 -9.76 -2.91 -3.06
N PRO A 109 -10.18 -2.00 -3.94
CA PRO A 109 -10.83 -2.38 -5.18
C PRO A 109 -9.89 -3.27 -6.02
N LEU A 110 -10.43 -4.37 -6.51
CA LEU A 110 -9.73 -5.28 -7.42
C LEU A 110 -9.85 -4.83 -8.88
N GLU A 111 -10.90 -4.07 -9.17
CA GLU A 111 -11.20 -3.51 -10.48
C GLU A 111 -11.50 -2.01 -10.34
N TRP A 112 -11.09 -1.23 -11.31
CA TRP A 112 -11.32 0.22 -11.36
C TRP A 112 -11.36 0.69 -12.81
N GLU A 113 -12.02 1.82 -13.02
CA GLU A 113 -11.99 2.53 -14.28
C GLU A 113 -11.02 3.71 -14.20
N GLY A 114 -10.31 3.99 -15.29
CA GLY A 114 -9.37 5.11 -15.36
C GLY A 114 -8.05 4.87 -14.64
N GLU A 115 -7.58 5.86 -13.89
CA GLU A 115 -6.32 5.78 -13.17
C GLU A 115 -6.40 4.82 -11.99
N SER A 116 -5.31 4.06 -11.78
CA SER A 116 -5.22 3.14 -10.65
C SER A 116 -5.28 3.88 -9.31
N PRO A 117 -6.17 3.48 -8.38
CA PRO A 117 -6.24 4.08 -7.05
C PRO A 117 -4.96 3.86 -6.23
N TYR A 118 -4.09 2.99 -6.70
CA TYR A 118 -2.80 2.65 -6.08
C TYR A 118 -1.64 3.42 -6.70
N SER A 119 -1.87 4.27 -7.71
CA SER A 119 -0.83 5.10 -8.32
C SER A 119 -0.33 6.15 -7.33
N SER A 120 0.88 6.66 -7.55
CA SER A 120 1.42 7.75 -6.72
C SER A 120 0.56 9.00 -6.79
N GLN A 121 0.05 9.33 -7.99
CA GLN A 121 -0.82 10.49 -8.19
C GLN A 121 -2.16 10.31 -7.47
N ALA A 122 -2.81 9.17 -7.61
CA ALA A 122 -4.08 8.89 -6.93
C ALA A 122 -3.96 8.99 -5.39
N GLN A 123 -2.81 8.61 -4.82
CA GLN A 123 -2.57 8.76 -3.39
C GLN A 123 -2.39 10.23 -2.96
N VAL A 124 -1.79 11.05 -3.81
CA VAL A 124 -1.69 12.51 -3.59
C VAL A 124 -3.07 13.17 -3.68
N ASP A 125 -3.85 12.82 -4.69
CA ASP A 125 -5.21 13.34 -4.89
C ASP A 125 -6.15 12.91 -3.77
N LEU A 126 -6.01 11.67 -3.28
CA LEU A 126 -6.75 11.17 -2.13
C LEU A 126 -6.42 11.97 -0.86
N LEU A 127 -5.15 12.25 -0.59
CA LEU A 127 -4.75 13.06 0.56
C LEU A 127 -5.34 14.48 0.46
N ASN A 128 -5.30 15.08 -0.74
CA ASN A 128 -5.87 16.39 -0.97
C ASN A 128 -7.37 16.42 -0.69
N GLU A 129 -8.10 15.43 -1.20
CA GLU A 129 -9.53 15.33 -1.02
C GLU A 129 -9.91 15.00 0.43
N LEU A 130 -9.16 14.10 1.08
CA LEU A 130 -9.33 13.81 2.51
C LEU A 130 -9.20 15.09 3.34
N MET A 131 -8.15 15.90 3.11
CA MET A 131 -7.96 17.18 3.80
C MET A 131 -9.14 18.12 3.56
N ASN A 132 -9.63 18.23 2.33
CA ASN A 132 -10.76 19.09 1.98
C ASN A 132 -12.03 18.67 2.74
N GLN A 133 -12.38 17.38 2.72
CA GLN A 133 -13.61 16.86 3.31
C GLN A 133 -13.61 16.96 4.84
N ILE A 134 -12.45 16.81 5.50
CA ILE A 134 -12.33 16.99 6.95
C ILE A 134 -12.05 18.44 7.36
N GLY A 135 -12.00 19.39 6.40
CA GLY A 135 -11.87 20.82 6.65
C GLY A 135 -10.46 21.29 7.03
N ILE A 136 -9.42 20.54 6.66
CA ILE A 136 -8.03 20.87 6.95
C ILE A 136 -7.43 21.69 5.82
N GLN A 137 -7.11 22.95 6.11
CA GLN A 137 -6.52 23.87 5.13
C GLN A 137 -5.00 23.68 5.01
N THR A 138 -4.30 23.51 6.15
CA THR A 138 -2.87 23.31 6.20
C THR A 138 -2.48 22.28 7.25
N ALA A 139 -1.44 21.51 7.00
CA ALA A 139 -0.96 20.48 7.91
C ALA A 139 0.57 20.35 7.90
N ILE A 140 1.11 19.77 8.97
CA ILE A 140 2.43 19.17 9.03
C ILE A 140 2.27 17.72 8.55
N LEU A 141 2.93 17.35 7.45
CA LEU A 141 2.90 15.98 6.96
C LEU A 141 4.06 15.19 7.56
N VAL A 142 3.73 14.05 8.17
CA VAL A 142 4.71 13.11 8.74
C VAL A 142 4.65 11.83 7.92
N GLY A 143 5.68 11.56 7.14
CA GLY A 143 5.70 10.42 6.22
C GLY A 143 6.84 9.45 6.50
N ASN A 144 6.52 8.17 6.67
CA ASN A 144 7.50 7.10 6.79
C ASN A 144 7.63 6.34 5.47
N SER A 145 8.86 6.07 5.03
CA SER A 145 9.17 5.24 3.86
C SER A 145 8.33 5.65 2.63
N ALA A 146 7.47 4.79 2.11
CA ALA A 146 6.56 5.08 0.99
C ALA A 146 5.56 6.21 1.31
N GLY A 147 5.13 6.37 2.56
CA GLY A 147 4.33 7.52 2.99
C GLY A 147 5.09 8.84 2.89
N GLY A 148 6.40 8.81 3.12
CA GLY A 148 7.28 9.96 2.90
C GLY A 148 7.35 10.39 1.43
N SER A 149 7.33 9.43 0.50
CA SER A 149 7.26 9.72 -0.94
C SER A 149 5.97 10.44 -1.32
N VAL A 150 4.82 9.98 -0.77
CA VAL A 150 3.53 10.63 -1.00
C VAL A 150 3.51 12.04 -0.41
N ALA A 151 4.02 12.21 0.83
CA ALA A 151 4.08 13.52 1.49
C ALA A 151 4.94 14.52 0.71
N MET A 152 6.08 14.09 0.15
CA MET A 152 6.91 14.95 -0.70
C MET A 152 6.21 15.32 -2.01
N GLN A 153 5.59 14.34 -2.70
CA GLN A 153 4.87 14.61 -3.95
C GLN A 153 3.68 15.55 -3.68
N PHE A 154 3.00 15.36 -2.56
CA PHE A 154 1.93 16.26 -2.13
C PHE A 154 2.44 17.70 -1.93
N TYR A 155 3.56 17.88 -1.23
CA TYR A 155 4.18 19.20 -1.05
C TYR A 155 4.56 19.86 -2.38
N LEU A 156 5.08 19.08 -3.33
CA LEU A 156 5.46 19.63 -4.65
C LEU A 156 4.25 20.10 -5.46
N GLN A 157 3.06 19.52 -5.24
CA GLN A 157 1.82 19.88 -5.95
C GLN A 157 0.98 20.92 -5.20
N TYR A 158 0.99 20.88 -3.85
CA TYR A 158 0.17 21.73 -2.98
C TYR A 158 1.02 22.34 -1.86
N PRO A 159 2.07 23.15 -2.20
CA PRO A 159 2.98 23.70 -1.19
C PRO A 159 2.26 24.60 -0.17
N GLU A 160 1.17 25.25 -0.58
CA GLU A 160 0.38 26.11 0.29
C GLU A 160 -0.40 25.34 1.38
N LYS A 161 -0.61 24.03 1.21
CA LYS A 161 -1.28 23.17 2.18
C LYS A 161 -0.34 22.54 3.20
N VAL A 162 0.98 22.70 3.03
CA VAL A 162 1.99 22.02 3.87
C VAL A 162 2.77 23.02 4.68
N THR A 163 2.56 23.03 5.98
CA THR A 163 3.28 23.89 6.91
C THR A 163 4.71 23.38 7.15
N ALA A 164 4.88 22.07 7.23
CA ALA A 164 6.19 21.43 7.37
C ALA A 164 6.12 19.95 6.89
N LEU A 165 7.29 19.40 6.55
CA LEU A 165 7.48 17.97 6.28
C LEU A 165 8.38 17.35 7.34
N ILE A 166 7.94 16.24 7.91
CA ILE A 166 8.75 15.34 8.75
C ILE A 166 8.86 14.02 8.01
N LEU A 167 10.06 13.69 7.57
CA LEU A 167 10.32 12.52 6.75
C LEU A 167 11.17 11.51 7.53
N VAL A 168 10.63 10.31 7.73
CA VAL A 168 11.28 9.20 8.42
C VAL A 168 11.65 8.15 7.38
N ASP A 169 12.93 8.04 7.06
CA ASP A 169 13.48 7.12 6.06
C ASP A 169 12.67 7.09 4.75
N PRO A 170 12.44 8.25 4.11
CA PRO A 170 11.54 8.35 2.97
C PRO A 170 12.08 7.60 1.75
N ALA A 171 11.19 6.92 1.02
CA ALA A 171 11.54 6.23 -0.21
C ALA A 171 11.67 7.21 -1.39
N VAL A 172 12.74 8.02 -1.42
CA VAL A 172 12.93 9.14 -2.37
C VAL A 172 13.42 8.67 -3.73
N TYR A 173 14.32 7.69 -3.77
CA TYR A 173 15.02 7.24 -4.98
C TYR A 173 14.50 5.87 -5.46
N THR A 174 13.20 5.67 -5.46
CA THR A 174 12.60 4.40 -5.87
C THR A 174 12.69 4.13 -7.37
N GLU A 175 13.00 5.13 -8.19
CA GLU A 175 13.15 4.96 -9.65
C GLU A 175 14.28 4.00 -10.04
N HIS A 176 15.35 3.94 -9.24
CA HIS A 176 16.45 2.99 -9.46
C HIS A 176 16.18 1.60 -8.89
N TRP A 177 15.17 1.46 -8.03
CA TRP A 177 14.67 0.16 -7.60
C TRP A 177 13.65 -0.36 -8.64
N SER A 178 14.07 -0.31 -9.88
CA SER A 178 13.37 -1.00 -10.95
C SER A 178 13.49 -2.51 -10.67
N GLY A 179 12.68 -3.02 -9.79
CA GLY A 179 12.48 -4.45 -9.61
C GLY A 179 11.86 -5.06 -10.88
N GLY A 180 12.46 -4.75 -12.05
CA GLY A 180 11.96 -5.20 -13.35
C GLY A 180 11.78 -6.72 -13.36
N SER A 181 12.75 -7.45 -12.80
CA SER A 181 12.68 -8.91 -12.66
C SER A 181 11.61 -9.33 -11.63
N VAL A 182 11.54 -8.65 -10.49
CA VAL A 182 10.55 -8.98 -9.45
C VAL A 182 9.14 -8.59 -9.89
N LYS A 183 8.95 -7.40 -10.47
CA LYS A 183 7.64 -6.99 -11.01
C LYS A 183 7.14 -7.93 -12.08
N TRP A 184 8.03 -8.39 -12.98
CA TRP A 184 7.66 -9.37 -13.99
C TRP A 184 7.25 -10.70 -13.36
N MET A 185 8.02 -11.19 -12.39
CA MET A 185 7.71 -12.45 -11.68
C MET A 185 6.35 -12.38 -10.96
N LEU A 186 6.07 -11.28 -10.24
CA LEU A 186 4.80 -11.09 -9.52
C LEU A 186 3.58 -11.00 -10.46
N ARG A 187 3.79 -10.63 -11.73
CA ARG A 187 2.73 -10.58 -12.75
C ARG A 187 2.44 -11.92 -13.41
N THR A 188 3.26 -12.94 -13.17
CA THR A 188 3.03 -14.26 -13.75
C THR A 188 1.74 -14.88 -13.23
N PRO A 189 1.01 -15.66 -14.06
CA PRO A 189 -0.18 -16.36 -13.62
C PRO A 189 0.07 -17.27 -12.40
N GLN A 190 1.26 -17.88 -12.32
CA GLN A 190 1.68 -18.74 -11.20
C GLN A 190 1.73 -17.94 -9.88
N MET A 191 2.35 -16.76 -9.89
CA MET A 191 2.43 -15.91 -8.70
C MET A 191 1.07 -15.35 -8.30
N ARG A 192 0.21 -15.03 -9.26
CA ARG A 192 -1.17 -14.62 -8.98
C ARG A 192 -1.96 -15.74 -8.31
N HIS A 193 -1.76 -16.99 -8.74
CA HIS A 193 -2.42 -18.16 -8.15
C HIS A 193 -1.92 -18.44 -6.72
N LEU A 194 -0.60 -18.40 -6.50
CA LEU A 194 0.03 -18.68 -5.21
C LEU A 194 0.03 -17.47 -4.24
N GLY A 195 -0.19 -16.26 -4.74
CA GLY A 195 -0.16 -15.03 -3.94
C GLY A 195 -0.92 -15.11 -2.61
N PRO A 196 -2.15 -15.67 -2.55
CA PRO A 196 -2.89 -15.82 -1.30
C PRO A 196 -2.23 -16.72 -0.25
N LEU A 197 -1.20 -17.51 -0.63
CA LEU A 197 -0.44 -18.38 0.30
C LEU A 197 0.82 -17.71 0.86
N LEU A 198 1.21 -16.54 0.33
CA LEU A 198 2.40 -15.78 0.69
C LEU A 198 2.07 -14.60 1.59
#